data_1bbc6d933aa453331d31cd131886e931
#
_entry.id   1bbc6d933aa453331d31cd131886e931
#
_cell.length_a   1.000
_cell.length_b   1.000
_cell.length_c   1.000
_cell.angle_alpha   90.00
_cell.angle_beta   90.00
_cell.angle_gamma   90.00
#
_symmetry.space_group_name_H-M   'P 1'
#
loop_
_entity.id
_entity.type
_entity.pdbx_description
1 polymer ?
#
loop_
_entity_poly.entity_id
_entity_poly.type
_entity_poly.pdbx_seq_one_letter_code
_entity_poly.pdbx_strand_id
1 'polypeptide(L)'
;MASESKFAVLKEKERETRKQIVIESTLTLFSKKPFYEVGMRDVAEEAGVSPATLYRYFPSQEALFIESFLQDISSVAKEFESMIKKDEPASIEEFAVKFTNHLLDNESSFQMMTYLMLKDDLTNPAIGRFDSLTKVFFDLFSQLMERHGVVREDARLFSHSFIASITGIIMTFRNYSMRSREKVKSHINQLVRITASLYTKELLGE
;
A
#
# COMPACT_ATOMS: atom_id res chain seq x y z
N MET A 1 -17.14 -34.91 6.92
CA MET A 1 -16.81 -33.67 6.20
C MET A 1 -17.60 -33.72 4.90
N ALA A 2 -18.54 -32.80 4.71
CA ALA A 2 -19.37 -32.75 3.51
C ALA A 2 -18.49 -32.36 2.31
N SER A 3 -18.49 -33.18 1.26
CA SER A 3 -17.86 -32.86 -0.02
C SER A 3 -18.56 -31.64 -0.60
N GLU A 4 -17.92 -30.52 -0.66
CA GLU A 4 -18.41 -29.36 -1.42
C GLU A 4 -18.70 -29.79 -2.86
N SER A 5 -19.91 -29.48 -3.33
CA SER A 5 -20.31 -29.79 -4.70
C SER A 5 -19.36 -29.09 -5.67
N LYS A 6 -18.86 -29.79 -6.70
CA LYS A 6 -18.03 -29.20 -7.76
C LYS A 6 -18.66 -27.91 -8.35
N PHE A 7 -19.99 -27.87 -8.41
CA PHE A 7 -20.72 -26.66 -8.84
C PHE A 7 -20.63 -25.50 -7.87
N ALA A 8 -20.59 -25.73 -6.55
CA ALA A 8 -20.40 -24.68 -5.56
C ALA A 8 -19.00 -24.07 -5.68
N VAL A 9 -17.98 -24.89 -5.84
CA VAL A 9 -16.60 -24.46 -6.05
C VAL A 9 -16.45 -23.64 -7.34
N LEU A 10 -17.05 -24.08 -8.44
CA LEU A 10 -17.02 -23.34 -9.71
C LEU A 10 -17.74 -21.99 -9.59
N LYS A 11 -18.89 -21.94 -8.94
CA LYS A 11 -19.67 -20.71 -8.73
C LYS A 11 -18.91 -19.71 -7.87
N GLU A 12 -18.23 -20.17 -6.82
CA GLU A 12 -17.40 -19.30 -5.97
C GLU A 12 -16.19 -18.79 -6.73
N LYS A 13 -15.51 -19.63 -7.51
CA LYS A 13 -14.39 -19.19 -8.36
C LYS A 13 -14.83 -18.15 -9.39
N GLU A 14 -15.99 -18.32 -10.01
CA GLU A 14 -16.55 -17.34 -10.94
C GLU A 14 -16.86 -16.01 -10.24
N ARG A 15 -17.42 -16.08 -9.02
CA ARG A 15 -17.71 -14.91 -8.19
C ARG A 15 -16.44 -14.14 -7.85
N GLU A 16 -15.39 -14.83 -7.39
CA GLU A 16 -14.09 -14.19 -7.07
C GLU A 16 -13.42 -13.61 -8.33
N THR A 17 -13.51 -14.29 -9.47
CA THR A 17 -12.99 -13.74 -10.75
C THR A 17 -13.69 -12.43 -11.11
N ARG A 18 -15.01 -12.36 -10.99
CA ARG A 18 -15.78 -11.14 -11.27
C ARG A 18 -15.46 -10.02 -10.28
N LYS A 19 -15.30 -10.36 -9.00
CA LYS A 19 -14.87 -9.42 -7.96
C LYS A 19 -13.50 -8.84 -8.29
N GLN A 20 -12.58 -9.68 -8.75
CA GLN A 20 -11.25 -9.29 -9.16
C GLN A 20 -11.27 -8.29 -10.34
N ILE A 21 -12.08 -8.53 -11.36
CA ILE A 21 -12.26 -7.61 -12.49
C ILE A 21 -12.71 -6.23 -12.01
N VAL A 22 -13.65 -6.18 -11.08
CA VAL A 22 -14.13 -4.91 -10.50
C VAL A 22 -13.01 -4.18 -9.76
N ILE A 23 -12.19 -4.88 -8.98
CA ILE A 23 -11.05 -4.29 -8.26
C ILE A 23 -10.02 -3.74 -9.25
N GLU A 24 -9.66 -4.48 -10.28
CA GLU A 24 -8.72 -4.06 -11.32
C GLU A 24 -9.22 -2.83 -12.09
N SER A 25 -10.51 -2.79 -12.41
CA SER A 25 -11.16 -1.62 -13.01
C SER A 25 -11.10 -0.40 -12.08
N THR A 26 -11.29 -0.60 -10.79
CA THR A 26 -11.17 0.47 -9.78
C THR A 26 -9.75 1.01 -9.71
N LEU A 27 -8.74 0.14 -9.67
CA LEU A 27 -7.32 0.54 -9.67
C LEU A 27 -6.94 1.26 -10.98
N THR A 28 -7.50 0.82 -12.11
CA THR A 28 -7.33 1.52 -13.41
C THR A 28 -7.89 2.94 -13.35
N LEU A 29 -9.05 3.15 -12.74
CA LEU A 29 -9.60 4.51 -12.56
C LEU A 29 -8.77 5.34 -11.59
N PHE A 30 -8.23 4.73 -10.52
CA PHE A 30 -7.34 5.40 -9.57
C PHE A 30 -6.03 5.89 -10.21
N SER A 31 -5.56 5.26 -11.28
CA SER A 31 -4.41 5.74 -12.05
C SER A 31 -4.74 6.96 -12.94
N LYS A 32 -6.03 7.18 -13.26
CA LYS A 32 -6.49 8.23 -14.15
C LYS A 32 -6.98 9.50 -13.43
N LYS A 33 -7.52 9.35 -12.20
CA LYS A 33 -8.09 10.45 -11.41
C LYS A 33 -8.05 10.14 -9.90
N PRO A 34 -8.08 11.17 -9.03
CA PRO A 34 -8.09 11.00 -7.58
C PRO A 34 -9.26 10.11 -7.12
N PHE A 35 -9.05 9.30 -6.07
CA PHE A 35 -10.04 8.32 -5.64
C PHE A 35 -11.40 8.94 -5.24
N TYR A 36 -11.40 10.15 -4.69
CA TYR A 36 -12.62 10.86 -4.29
C TYR A 36 -13.46 11.37 -5.49
N GLU A 37 -12.90 11.36 -6.70
CA GLU A 37 -13.60 11.69 -7.95
C GLU A 37 -14.14 10.43 -8.67
N VAL A 38 -13.78 9.24 -8.18
CA VAL A 38 -14.23 7.97 -8.74
C VAL A 38 -15.56 7.57 -8.12
N GLY A 39 -16.62 7.46 -8.92
CA GLY A 39 -17.92 7.00 -8.46
C GLY A 39 -18.20 5.52 -8.77
N MET A 40 -19.17 4.92 -8.08
CA MET A 40 -19.61 3.55 -8.35
C MET A 40 -20.11 3.35 -9.78
N ARG A 41 -20.63 4.41 -10.44
CA ARG A 41 -21.05 4.34 -11.83
C ARG A 41 -19.86 4.24 -12.77
N ASP A 42 -18.79 5.01 -12.51
CA ASP A 42 -17.57 4.95 -13.29
C ASP A 42 -16.94 3.56 -13.26
N VAL A 43 -16.91 2.96 -12.04
CA VAL A 43 -16.38 1.60 -11.87
C VAL A 43 -17.24 0.56 -12.59
N ALA A 44 -18.58 0.69 -12.52
CA ALA A 44 -19.47 -0.23 -13.21
C ALA A 44 -19.28 -0.18 -14.74
N GLU A 45 -19.09 1.02 -15.29
CA GLU A 45 -18.81 1.24 -16.72
C GLU A 45 -17.45 0.66 -17.11
N GLU A 46 -16.38 0.97 -16.38
CA GLU A 46 -15.03 0.45 -16.65
C GLU A 46 -14.97 -1.08 -16.54
N ALA A 47 -15.71 -1.67 -15.59
CA ALA A 47 -15.77 -3.12 -15.39
C ALA A 47 -16.76 -3.84 -16.33
N GLY A 48 -17.53 -3.11 -17.13
CA GLY A 48 -18.54 -3.67 -18.04
C GLY A 48 -19.70 -4.37 -17.31
N VAL A 49 -20.09 -3.89 -16.12
CA VAL A 49 -21.18 -4.46 -15.33
C VAL A 49 -22.26 -3.42 -15.00
N SER A 50 -23.46 -3.87 -14.62
CA SER A 50 -24.47 -2.93 -14.12
C SER A 50 -24.12 -2.45 -12.70
N PRO A 51 -24.52 -1.21 -12.29
CA PRO A 51 -24.37 -0.75 -10.93
C PRO A 51 -25.01 -1.70 -9.90
N ALA A 52 -26.14 -2.30 -10.21
CA ALA A 52 -26.79 -3.28 -9.33
C ALA A 52 -25.93 -4.55 -9.15
N THR A 53 -25.22 -4.97 -10.18
CA THR A 53 -24.26 -6.08 -10.10
C THR A 53 -23.09 -5.69 -9.21
N LEU A 54 -22.57 -4.47 -9.35
CA LEU A 54 -21.46 -3.97 -8.55
C LEU A 54 -21.80 -3.96 -7.06
N TYR A 55 -22.96 -3.40 -6.68
CA TYR A 55 -23.42 -3.36 -5.28
C TYR A 55 -23.63 -4.75 -4.65
N ARG A 56 -23.84 -5.78 -5.45
CA ARG A 56 -23.91 -7.16 -4.97
C ARG A 56 -22.55 -7.71 -4.50
N TYR A 57 -21.46 -7.22 -5.06
CA TYR A 57 -20.08 -7.58 -4.66
C TYR A 57 -19.55 -6.67 -3.57
N PHE A 58 -19.85 -5.38 -3.65
CA PHE A 58 -19.36 -4.35 -2.75
C PHE A 58 -20.53 -3.50 -2.27
N PRO A 59 -20.95 -3.62 -1.00
CA PRO A 59 -22.16 -2.96 -0.48
C PRO A 59 -22.05 -1.43 -0.44
N SER A 60 -20.83 -0.91 -0.51
CA SER A 60 -20.56 0.53 -0.55
C SER A 60 -19.32 0.85 -1.40
N GLN A 61 -19.22 2.09 -1.83
CA GLN A 61 -18.03 2.63 -2.48
C GLN A 61 -16.79 2.50 -1.60
N GLU A 62 -16.93 2.80 -0.31
CA GLU A 62 -15.85 2.67 0.66
C GLU A 62 -15.33 1.22 0.73
N ALA A 63 -16.23 0.23 0.82
CA ALA A 63 -15.84 -1.18 0.86
C ALA A 63 -15.05 -1.60 -0.38
N LEU A 64 -15.46 -1.14 -1.57
CA LEU A 64 -14.74 -1.38 -2.82
C LEU A 64 -13.37 -0.74 -2.80
N PHE A 65 -13.29 0.53 -2.41
CA PHE A 65 -12.05 1.30 -2.46
C PHE A 65 -11.01 0.76 -1.48
N ILE A 66 -11.44 0.40 -0.27
CA ILE A 66 -10.55 -0.24 0.71
C ILE A 66 -10.04 -1.59 0.18
N GLU A 67 -10.92 -2.41 -0.40
CA GLU A 67 -10.52 -3.70 -0.96
C GLU A 67 -9.50 -3.53 -2.10
N SER A 68 -9.74 -2.57 -2.99
CA SER A 68 -8.81 -2.25 -4.09
C SER A 68 -7.46 -1.77 -3.58
N PHE A 69 -7.46 -0.89 -2.59
CA PHE A 69 -6.23 -0.42 -1.95
C PHE A 69 -5.46 -1.55 -1.27
N LEU A 70 -6.15 -2.42 -0.50
CA LEU A 70 -5.51 -3.55 0.18
C LEU A 70 -4.87 -4.52 -0.83
N GLN A 71 -5.49 -4.71 -1.99
CA GLN A 71 -4.91 -5.53 -3.05
C GLN A 71 -3.67 -4.88 -3.66
N ASP A 72 -3.72 -3.58 -3.98
CA ASP A 72 -2.58 -2.83 -4.51
C ASP A 72 -1.37 -2.93 -3.56
N ILE A 73 -1.56 -2.57 -2.31
CA ILE A 73 -0.49 -2.60 -1.30
C ILE A 73 0.01 -4.03 -1.01
N SER A 74 -0.85 -5.05 -1.07
CA SER A 74 -0.41 -6.45 -0.92
C SER A 74 0.53 -6.89 -2.05
N SER A 75 0.35 -6.37 -3.26
CA SER A 75 1.27 -6.65 -4.38
C SER A 75 2.65 -6.01 -4.14
N VAL A 76 2.65 -4.79 -3.62
CA VAL A 76 3.88 -4.07 -3.24
C VAL A 76 4.62 -4.78 -2.12
N ALA A 77 3.90 -5.26 -1.09
CA ALA A 77 4.51 -6.03 0.00
C ALA A 77 5.23 -7.28 -0.50
N LYS A 78 4.65 -8.02 -1.46
CA LYS A 78 5.31 -9.19 -2.09
C LYS A 78 6.58 -8.80 -2.85
N GLU A 79 6.58 -7.67 -3.53
CA GLU A 79 7.75 -7.16 -4.22
C GLU A 79 8.88 -6.84 -3.22
N PHE A 80 8.56 -6.16 -2.12
CA PHE A 80 9.51 -5.87 -1.04
C PHE A 80 10.02 -7.13 -0.36
N GLU A 81 9.16 -8.10 -0.09
CA GLU A 81 9.57 -9.40 0.43
C GLU A 81 10.61 -10.07 -0.49
N SER A 82 10.41 -10.00 -1.81
CA SER A 82 11.36 -10.53 -2.78
C SER A 82 12.72 -9.81 -2.77
N MET A 83 12.73 -8.50 -2.50
CA MET A 83 13.98 -7.72 -2.40
C MET A 83 14.79 -8.09 -1.14
N ILE A 84 14.12 -8.40 -0.03
CA ILE A 84 14.75 -8.78 1.22
C ILE A 84 15.31 -10.21 1.17
N LYS A 85 14.61 -11.13 0.47
CA LYS A 85 14.97 -12.56 0.41
C LYS A 85 16.13 -12.87 -0.53
N LYS A 86 16.63 -11.92 -1.32
CA LYS A 86 17.81 -12.12 -2.15
C LYS A 86 19.05 -12.44 -1.31
N ASP A 87 20.04 -13.10 -1.90
CA ASP A 87 21.32 -13.38 -1.25
C ASP A 87 22.00 -12.08 -0.78
N GLU A 88 22.01 -11.07 -1.66
CA GLU A 88 22.35 -9.69 -1.30
C GLU A 88 21.03 -8.90 -1.11
N PRO A 89 20.64 -8.57 0.13
CA PRO A 89 19.44 -7.80 0.39
C PRO A 89 19.60 -6.38 -0.13
N ALA A 90 18.48 -5.78 -0.55
CA ALA A 90 18.47 -4.37 -0.91
C ALA A 90 18.97 -3.51 0.26
N SER A 91 19.63 -2.40 -0.04
CA SER A 91 20.01 -1.44 0.97
C SER A 91 18.78 -0.76 1.61
N ILE A 92 18.95 -0.22 2.82
CA ILE A 92 17.90 0.57 3.49
C ILE A 92 17.45 1.74 2.59
N GLU A 93 18.41 2.37 1.87
CA GLU A 93 18.12 3.45 0.94
C GLU A 93 17.29 2.99 -0.26
N GLU A 94 17.66 1.89 -0.91
CA GLU A 94 16.90 1.35 -2.06
C GLU A 94 15.47 1.02 -1.69
N PHE A 95 15.29 0.37 -0.54
CA PHE A 95 13.96 0.05 -0.03
C PHE A 95 13.15 1.32 0.23
N ALA A 96 13.72 2.29 0.92
CA ALA A 96 13.09 3.56 1.26
C ALA A 96 12.67 4.35 0.02
N VAL A 97 13.58 4.49 -0.95
CA VAL A 97 13.33 5.20 -2.21
C VAL A 97 12.23 4.50 -3.01
N LYS A 98 12.25 3.18 -3.07
CA LYS A 98 11.22 2.41 -3.77
C LYS A 98 9.84 2.55 -3.12
N PHE A 99 9.75 2.43 -1.79
CA PHE A 99 8.52 2.66 -1.04
C PHE A 99 7.98 4.08 -1.26
N THR A 100 8.84 5.08 -1.14
CA THR A 100 8.50 6.48 -1.39
C THR A 100 7.98 6.71 -2.79
N ASN A 101 8.67 6.19 -3.81
CA ASN A 101 8.26 6.36 -5.21
C ASN A 101 6.92 5.68 -5.49
N HIS A 102 6.67 4.51 -4.91
CA HIS A 102 5.36 3.88 -5.04
C HIS A 102 4.24 4.79 -4.54
N LEU A 103 4.39 5.39 -3.36
CA LEU A 103 3.39 6.30 -2.79
C LEU A 103 3.26 7.64 -3.55
N LEU A 104 4.34 8.13 -4.17
CA LEU A 104 4.33 9.36 -4.97
C LEU A 104 3.74 9.15 -6.37
N ASP A 105 3.94 7.97 -6.96
CA ASP A 105 3.45 7.64 -8.30
C ASP A 105 1.99 7.15 -8.26
N ASN A 106 1.53 6.60 -7.13
CA ASN A 106 0.17 6.10 -6.91
C ASN A 106 -0.59 7.00 -5.94
N GLU A 107 -1.06 8.13 -6.44
CA GLU A 107 -1.70 9.17 -5.63
C GLU A 107 -2.91 8.65 -4.83
N SER A 108 -3.77 7.85 -5.48
CA SER A 108 -4.94 7.29 -4.83
C SER A 108 -4.59 6.30 -3.71
N SER A 109 -3.52 5.52 -3.87
CA SER A 109 -3.03 4.62 -2.82
C SER A 109 -2.53 5.40 -1.60
N PHE A 110 -1.78 6.49 -1.82
CA PHE A 110 -1.37 7.37 -0.73
C PHE A 110 -2.55 8.04 -0.03
N GLN A 111 -3.51 8.59 -0.79
CA GLN A 111 -4.69 9.23 -0.24
C GLN A 111 -5.55 8.24 0.56
N MET A 112 -5.72 7.01 0.07
CA MET A 112 -6.45 5.97 0.77
C MET A 112 -5.73 5.53 2.06
N MET A 113 -4.41 5.37 2.01
CA MET A 113 -3.59 5.09 3.19
C MET A 113 -3.79 6.17 4.27
N THR A 114 -3.69 7.45 3.87
CA THR A 114 -3.88 8.57 4.80
C THR A 114 -5.31 8.60 5.36
N TYR A 115 -6.32 8.36 4.51
CA TYR A 115 -7.72 8.27 4.93
C TYR A 115 -7.91 7.19 6.00
N LEU A 116 -7.36 5.99 5.79
CA LEU A 116 -7.47 4.89 6.74
C LEU A 116 -6.70 5.14 8.04
N MET A 117 -5.54 5.79 7.97
CA MET A 117 -4.76 6.18 9.16
C MET A 117 -5.46 7.19 10.05
N LEU A 118 -6.34 8.04 9.49
CA LEU A 118 -7.07 9.07 10.23
C LEU A 118 -8.48 8.64 10.65
N LYS A 119 -8.88 7.43 10.32
CA LYS A 119 -10.23 6.93 10.59
C LYS A 119 -10.30 6.27 11.97
N ASP A 120 -11.17 6.79 12.84
CA ASP A 120 -11.34 6.30 14.22
C ASP A 120 -12.37 5.15 14.37
N ASP A 121 -12.93 4.64 13.26
CA ASP A 121 -13.95 3.58 13.30
C ASP A 121 -13.30 2.18 13.46
N LEU A 122 -12.97 1.83 14.69
CA LEU A 122 -12.38 0.53 15.05
C LEU A 122 -13.31 -0.68 14.84
N THR A 123 -14.59 -0.45 14.55
CA THR A 123 -15.57 -1.53 14.32
C THR A 123 -15.60 -1.98 12.86
N ASN A 124 -15.01 -1.22 11.96
CA ASN A 124 -14.95 -1.54 10.54
C ASN A 124 -13.94 -2.67 10.28
N PRO A 125 -14.36 -3.84 9.78
CA PRO A 125 -13.46 -4.96 9.48
C PRO A 125 -12.32 -4.62 8.53
N ALA A 126 -12.51 -3.60 7.69
CA ALA A 126 -11.49 -3.14 6.76
C ALA A 126 -10.33 -2.43 7.46
N ILE A 127 -10.58 -1.75 8.58
CA ILE A 127 -9.51 -1.15 9.42
C ILE A 127 -8.62 -2.26 9.99
N GLY A 128 -9.19 -3.33 10.54
CA GLY A 128 -8.40 -4.47 11.04
C GLY A 128 -7.55 -5.14 9.95
N ARG A 129 -8.03 -5.17 8.71
CA ARG A 129 -7.24 -5.66 7.56
C ARG A 129 -6.13 -4.69 7.16
N PHE A 130 -6.39 -3.39 7.22
CA PHE A 130 -5.37 -2.36 7.00
C PHE A 130 -4.28 -2.43 8.08
N ASP A 131 -4.63 -2.56 9.36
CA ASP A 131 -3.66 -2.72 10.45
C ASP A 131 -2.80 -3.97 10.25
N SER A 132 -3.42 -5.08 9.83
CA SER A 132 -2.69 -6.32 9.54
C SER A 132 -1.69 -6.14 8.40
N LEU A 133 -2.06 -5.39 7.37
CA LEU A 133 -1.18 -5.08 6.25
C LEU A 133 -0.07 -4.10 6.62
N THR A 134 -0.39 -3.06 7.41
CA THR A 134 0.60 -2.13 7.96
C THR A 134 1.65 -2.88 8.77
N LYS A 135 1.23 -3.86 9.58
CA LYS A 135 2.14 -4.73 10.31
C LYS A 135 3.09 -5.50 9.39
N VAL A 136 2.61 -6.00 8.24
CA VAL A 136 3.48 -6.67 7.26
C VAL A 136 4.61 -5.74 6.80
N PHE A 137 4.33 -4.47 6.51
CA PHE A 137 5.38 -3.52 6.14
C PHE A 137 6.37 -3.25 7.27
N PHE A 138 5.92 -3.10 8.51
CA PHE A 138 6.82 -2.96 9.65
C PHE A 138 7.70 -4.20 9.83
N ASP A 139 7.12 -5.40 9.68
CA ASP A 139 7.87 -6.66 9.78
C ASP A 139 8.90 -6.79 8.64
N LEU A 140 8.56 -6.37 7.41
CA LEU A 140 9.50 -6.35 6.27
C LEU A 140 10.68 -5.40 6.52
N PHE A 141 10.42 -4.18 7.02
CA PHE A 141 11.48 -3.26 7.40
C PHE A 141 12.35 -3.80 8.54
N SER A 142 11.75 -4.42 9.55
CA SER A 142 12.49 -5.04 10.65
C SER A 142 13.40 -6.16 10.13
N GLN A 143 12.90 -7.02 9.24
CA GLN A 143 13.70 -8.08 8.61
C GLN A 143 14.85 -7.50 7.76
N LEU A 144 14.60 -6.40 7.03
CA LEU A 144 15.66 -5.73 6.29
C LEU A 144 16.78 -5.25 7.22
N MET A 145 16.43 -4.62 8.34
CA MET A 145 17.38 -4.14 9.34
C MET A 145 18.13 -5.29 10.01
N GLU A 146 17.44 -6.37 10.39
CA GLU A 146 18.06 -7.58 10.93
C GLU A 146 19.10 -8.18 9.94
N ARG A 147 18.81 -8.17 8.65
CA ARG A 147 19.76 -8.63 7.60
C ARG A 147 20.98 -7.73 7.43
N HIS A 148 20.87 -6.48 7.84
CA HIS A 148 21.99 -5.54 7.93
C HIS A 148 22.68 -5.54 9.30
N GLY A 149 22.41 -6.51 10.17
CA GLY A 149 23.13 -6.72 11.42
C GLY A 149 22.50 -6.04 12.64
N VAL A 150 21.33 -5.42 12.50
CA VAL A 150 20.63 -4.80 13.65
C VAL A 150 20.01 -5.86 14.53
N VAL A 151 20.17 -5.72 15.85
CA VAL A 151 19.57 -6.62 16.83
C VAL A 151 18.05 -6.55 16.76
N ARG A 152 17.37 -7.68 16.80
CA ARG A 152 15.93 -7.82 16.58
C ARG A 152 15.06 -6.90 17.45
N GLU A 153 15.45 -6.69 18.70
CA GLU A 153 14.73 -5.83 19.65
C GLU A 153 14.73 -4.38 19.17
N ASP A 154 15.84 -3.90 18.63
CA ASP A 154 16.00 -2.55 18.11
C ASP A 154 15.39 -2.42 16.71
N ALA A 155 15.53 -3.44 15.86
CA ALA A 155 15.05 -3.43 14.47
C ALA A 155 13.57 -3.02 14.33
N ARG A 156 12.72 -3.48 15.27
CA ARG A 156 11.30 -3.12 15.28
C ARG A 156 11.07 -1.64 15.56
N LEU A 157 11.72 -1.10 16.58
CA LEU A 157 11.58 0.31 16.96
C LEU A 157 12.12 1.23 15.88
N PHE A 158 13.26 0.87 15.31
CA PHE A 158 13.85 1.59 14.17
C PHE A 158 12.94 1.54 12.94
N SER A 159 12.33 0.40 12.63
CA SER A 159 11.41 0.28 11.50
C SER A 159 10.19 1.19 11.66
N HIS A 160 9.60 1.26 12.84
CA HIS A 160 8.49 2.18 13.13
C HIS A 160 8.91 3.64 12.95
N SER A 161 10.04 4.02 13.54
CA SER A 161 10.58 5.38 13.43
C SER A 161 10.90 5.75 11.97
N PHE A 162 11.48 4.83 11.22
CA PHE A 162 11.85 5.05 9.82
C PHE A 162 10.65 5.24 8.90
N ILE A 163 9.63 4.35 9.00
CA ILE A 163 8.40 4.47 8.22
C ILE A 163 7.66 5.77 8.57
N ALA A 164 7.57 6.11 9.86
CA ALA A 164 6.95 7.36 10.30
C ALA A 164 7.68 8.59 9.73
N SER A 165 9.02 8.57 9.69
CA SER A 165 9.83 9.64 9.10
C SER A 165 9.57 9.79 7.61
N ILE A 166 9.57 8.70 6.83
CA ILE A 166 9.31 8.72 5.39
C ILE A 166 7.89 9.21 5.11
N THR A 167 6.90 8.68 5.82
CA THR A 167 5.50 9.09 5.65
C THR A 167 5.32 10.56 5.98
N GLY A 168 5.94 11.05 7.07
CA GLY A 168 5.94 12.47 7.44
C GLY A 168 6.57 13.36 6.37
N ILE A 169 7.70 12.96 5.79
CA ILE A 169 8.34 13.67 4.66
C ILE A 169 7.37 13.77 3.48
N ILE A 170 6.75 12.67 3.08
CA ILE A 170 5.80 12.66 1.96
C ILE A 170 4.62 13.58 2.27
N MET A 171 3.99 13.45 3.44
CA MET A 171 2.85 14.28 3.83
C MET A 171 3.17 15.77 3.82
N THR A 172 4.36 16.14 4.30
CA THR A 172 4.78 17.55 4.42
C THR A 172 5.04 18.18 3.05
N PHE A 173 5.66 17.46 2.12
CA PHE A 173 6.22 18.07 0.92
C PHE A 173 5.50 17.73 -0.38
N ARG A 174 4.60 16.70 -0.44
CA ARG A 174 3.98 16.29 -1.70
C ARG A 174 3.14 17.37 -2.40
N ASN A 175 2.52 18.26 -1.63
CA ASN A 175 1.66 19.34 -2.12
C ASN A 175 2.37 20.70 -2.11
N TYR A 176 3.70 20.71 -2.24
CA TYR A 176 4.45 21.98 -2.21
C TYR A 176 4.16 22.81 -3.46
N SER A 177 3.25 23.76 -3.34
CA SER A 177 2.55 24.48 -4.42
C SER A 177 3.43 25.34 -5.35
N MET A 178 4.71 25.53 -5.01
CA MET A 178 5.63 26.40 -5.76
C MET A 178 6.55 25.63 -6.71
N ARG A 179 6.39 24.32 -6.88
CA ARG A 179 7.30 23.47 -7.68
C ARG A 179 6.56 22.51 -8.59
N SER A 180 7.16 22.15 -9.74
CA SER A 180 6.64 21.06 -10.56
C SER A 180 6.66 19.73 -9.81
N ARG A 181 5.78 18.79 -10.19
CA ARG A 181 5.69 17.45 -9.60
C ARG A 181 7.05 16.73 -9.56
N GLU A 182 7.84 16.86 -10.62
CA GLU A 182 9.18 16.26 -10.72
C GLU A 182 10.16 16.86 -9.69
N LYS A 183 10.13 18.18 -9.50
CA LYS A 183 10.97 18.85 -8.50
C LYS A 183 10.58 18.47 -7.08
N VAL A 184 9.27 18.31 -6.82
CA VAL A 184 8.76 17.82 -5.54
C VAL A 184 9.21 16.38 -5.30
N LYS A 185 9.05 15.49 -6.28
CA LYS A 185 9.50 14.09 -6.20
C LYS A 185 11.01 14.00 -5.96
N SER A 186 11.80 14.78 -6.70
CA SER A 186 13.26 14.83 -6.52
C SER A 186 13.63 15.30 -5.10
N HIS A 187 12.99 16.35 -4.59
CA HIS A 187 13.24 16.87 -3.25
C HIS A 187 12.89 15.84 -2.17
N ILE A 188 11.73 15.21 -2.25
CA ILE A 188 11.31 14.15 -1.31
C ILE A 188 12.32 13.00 -1.33
N ASN A 189 12.74 12.54 -2.52
CA ASN A 189 13.74 11.47 -2.62
C ASN A 189 15.09 11.86 -2.01
N GLN A 190 15.51 13.11 -2.12
CA GLN A 190 16.72 13.60 -1.44
C GLN A 190 16.59 13.53 0.09
N LEU A 191 15.46 13.98 0.65
CA LEU A 191 15.19 13.89 2.09
C LEU A 191 15.15 12.44 2.58
N VAL A 192 14.52 11.54 1.81
CA VAL A 192 14.46 10.11 2.12
C VAL A 192 15.86 9.48 2.11
N ARG A 193 16.72 9.82 1.15
CA ARG A 193 18.12 9.37 1.11
C ARG A 193 18.93 9.84 2.31
N ILE A 194 18.76 11.11 2.71
CA ILE A 194 19.40 11.66 3.92
C ILE A 194 18.91 10.86 5.14
N THR A 195 17.61 10.63 5.28
CA THR A 195 17.05 9.85 6.37
C THR A 195 17.62 8.43 6.38
N ALA A 196 17.63 7.74 5.25
CA ALA A 196 18.20 6.40 5.13
C ALA A 196 19.69 6.36 5.53
N SER A 197 20.48 7.34 5.07
CA SER A 197 21.90 7.47 5.45
C SER A 197 22.09 7.65 6.96
N LEU A 198 21.28 8.48 7.62
CA LEU A 198 21.35 8.69 9.06
C LEU A 198 21.04 7.37 9.83
N TYR A 199 20.02 6.64 9.40
CA TYR A 199 19.71 5.33 9.99
C TYR A 199 20.82 4.32 9.75
N THR A 200 21.38 4.25 8.55
CA THR A 200 22.48 3.34 8.23
C THR A 200 23.69 3.62 9.13
N LYS A 201 24.08 4.88 9.30
CA LYS A 201 25.21 5.28 10.16
C LYS A 201 24.97 4.92 11.64
N GLU A 202 23.79 5.22 12.16
CA GLU A 202 23.45 4.94 13.55
C GLU A 202 23.39 3.43 13.83
N LEU A 203 22.84 2.65 12.89
CA LEU A 203 22.63 1.21 13.08
C LEU A 203 23.85 0.37 12.77
N LEU A 204 24.69 0.77 11.81
CA LEU A 204 25.84 -0.01 11.34
C LEU A 204 27.17 0.52 11.86
N GLY A 205 27.17 1.66 12.57
CA GLY A 205 28.37 2.26 13.15
C GLY A 205 29.36 2.80 12.11
N GLU A 206 28.86 3.24 10.94
CA GLU A 206 29.65 3.81 9.84
C GLU A 206 29.79 5.34 9.94
#